data_e42afbd90fe372d1e71d539f97584433
#
_entry.id   e42afbd90fe372d1e71d539f97584433
#
_cell.length_a   1.000
_cell.length_b   1.000
_cell.length_c   1.000
_cell.angle_alpha   90.00
_cell.angle_beta   90.00
_cell.angle_gamma   90.00
#
_symmetry.space_group_name_H-M   'P 1'
#
loop_
_entity.id
_entity.type
_entity.pdbx_description
1 polymer ?
#
loop_
_entity_poly.entity_id
_entity_poly.type
_entity_poly.pdbx_seq_one_letter_code
_entity_poly.pdbx_strand_id
1 'polypeptide(L)'
;MLTDEELERLTAELLAIYTDMELQLVEDVAERFKTYKDVGGTLKWHTAKLDEIGALNADLVKTIAAYTKKSRAEIRRMLKKAEFANIDTTAADAAYRNGVITLSAAAIQKLPEVQRIYSSAYKEIIDGTVKLIETQAEQAAKQAYMQTLNQAYLETASGTYSYSEAIARGVKKMAQEGFYGATYYNPTTGKTRHMSIEAVVRRDAISACNRLGNDVLVGVAKEAKANYVEVSSHLGARTGDGRHDRTNHAWWQGYVYAIEGEGTPEADKAVGYHIRNLVQTTGYGEVDGLGGVNCRHRMFMFFPGVSKPMATKYDLKKNEQIYKTNQALRKLEREERRWKRVAAGLKKLPADEEQQKSLKDAEKHVSDYQDKIIEFTKKHNLRRQPQREMIAEEM
;
A
#
# COMPACT_ATOMS: atom_id res chain seq x y z
N MET A 1 11.64 -4.87 -16.94
CA MET A 1 10.27 -4.39 -16.62
C MET A 1 9.81 -5.01 -15.32
N LEU A 2 9.25 -4.19 -14.37
CA LEU A 2 8.76 -4.72 -13.10
C LEU A 2 7.45 -5.49 -13.32
N THR A 3 7.43 -6.78 -13.04
CA THR A 3 6.19 -7.56 -12.91
C THR A 3 5.44 -7.13 -11.64
N ASP A 4 4.19 -7.56 -11.47
CA ASP A 4 3.44 -7.32 -10.22
C ASP A 4 4.19 -7.87 -9.00
N GLU A 5 4.86 -9.02 -9.17
CA GLU A 5 5.67 -9.63 -8.11
C GLU A 5 6.92 -8.79 -7.80
N GLU A 6 7.59 -8.27 -8.82
CA GLU A 6 8.74 -7.39 -8.64
C GLU A 6 8.36 -6.05 -8.01
N LEU A 7 7.19 -5.50 -8.33
CA LEU A 7 6.67 -4.29 -7.73
C LEU A 7 6.34 -4.51 -6.24
N GLU A 8 5.70 -5.62 -5.90
CA GLU A 8 5.46 -6.01 -4.49
C GLU A 8 6.78 -6.22 -3.74
N ARG A 9 7.76 -6.89 -4.36
CA ARG A 9 9.09 -7.08 -3.77
C ARG A 9 9.86 -5.78 -3.61
N LEU A 10 9.75 -4.87 -4.58
CA LEU A 10 10.40 -3.56 -4.53
C LEU A 10 9.89 -2.70 -3.36
N THR A 11 8.62 -2.81 -3.06
CA THR A 11 7.96 -2.03 -1.98
C THR A 11 7.98 -2.74 -0.63
N ALA A 12 8.39 -4.02 -0.57
CA ALA A 12 8.31 -4.85 0.62
C ALA A 12 9.14 -4.30 1.79
N GLU A 13 10.37 -3.83 1.54
CA GLU A 13 11.25 -3.29 2.59
C GLU A 13 10.69 -2.00 3.21
N LEU A 14 10.09 -1.12 2.39
CA LEU A 14 9.42 0.07 2.91
C LEU A 14 8.21 -0.31 3.77
N LEU A 15 7.45 -1.28 3.31
CA LEU A 15 6.30 -1.79 4.05
C LEU A 15 6.72 -2.41 5.38
N ALA A 16 7.82 -3.17 5.39
CA ALA A 16 8.41 -3.76 6.58
C ALA A 16 8.76 -2.69 7.63
N ILE A 17 9.42 -1.60 7.21
CA ILE A 17 9.78 -0.49 8.10
C ILE A 17 8.55 0.08 8.80
N TYR A 18 7.44 0.27 8.09
CA TYR A 18 6.23 0.84 8.67
C TYR A 18 5.38 -0.17 9.46
N THR A 19 5.42 -1.45 9.08
CA THR A 19 4.78 -2.52 9.86
C THR A 19 5.51 -2.72 11.20
N ASP A 20 6.85 -2.65 11.19
CA ASP A 20 7.69 -2.67 12.38
C ASP A 20 7.41 -1.45 13.28
N MET A 21 7.30 -0.26 12.71
CA MET A 21 6.91 0.93 13.44
C MET A 21 5.53 0.76 14.12
N GLU A 22 4.51 0.27 13.38
CA GLU A 22 3.17 0.04 13.93
C GLU A 22 3.21 -0.98 15.08
N LEU A 23 3.98 -2.06 14.93
CA LEU A 23 4.16 -3.06 15.96
C LEU A 23 4.83 -2.47 17.20
N GLN A 24 5.93 -1.74 17.02
CA GLN A 24 6.63 -1.07 18.12
C GLN A 24 5.72 -0.10 18.87
N LEU A 25 4.89 0.68 18.16
CA LEU A 25 3.91 1.57 18.80
C LEU A 25 2.87 0.79 19.61
N VAL A 26 2.40 -0.37 19.14
CA VAL A 26 1.49 -1.26 19.91
C VAL A 26 2.18 -1.76 21.15
N GLU A 27 3.43 -2.18 21.05
CA GLU A 27 4.22 -2.67 22.17
C GLU A 27 4.53 -1.58 23.20
N ASP A 28 4.95 -0.39 22.74
CA ASP A 28 5.21 0.78 23.58
C ASP A 28 3.97 1.16 24.41
N VAL A 29 2.80 1.16 23.77
CA VAL A 29 1.53 1.42 24.46
C VAL A 29 1.17 0.29 25.43
N ALA A 30 1.30 -0.97 25.04
CA ALA A 30 0.98 -2.11 25.90
C ALA A 30 1.91 -2.17 27.12
N GLU A 31 3.20 -1.87 26.94
CA GLU A 31 4.19 -1.89 28.02
C GLU A 31 3.88 -0.88 29.14
N ARG A 32 3.25 0.25 28.81
CA ARG A 32 2.82 1.25 29.79
C ARG A 32 1.76 0.75 30.76
N PHE A 33 1.00 -0.28 30.38
CA PHE A 33 0.00 -0.88 31.27
C PHE A 33 0.60 -1.79 32.35
N LYS A 34 1.88 -2.13 32.28
CA LYS A 34 2.59 -2.90 33.34
C LYS A 34 2.65 -2.14 34.66
N THR A 35 2.63 -0.82 34.61
CA THR A 35 2.88 0.05 35.77
C THR A 35 1.65 0.16 36.71
N TYR A 36 0.46 -0.18 36.23
CA TYR A 36 -0.80 -0.01 36.97
C TYR A 36 -1.42 -1.36 37.34
N LYS A 37 -1.16 -1.81 38.58
CA LYS A 37 -1.76 -3.03 39.13
C LYS A 37 -3.06 -2.77 39.90
N ASP A 38 -3.37 -1.51 40.27
CA ASP A 38 -4.52 -1.19 41.10
C ASP A 38 -5.04 0.21 40.80
N VAL A 39 -6.38 0.35 40.73
CA VAL A 39 -7.10 1.60 40.49
C VAL A 39 -7.39 2.31 41.83
N GLY A 40 -6.53 2.13 42.83
CA GLY A 40 -6.69 2.61 44.18
C GLY A 40 -6.80 4.14 44.35
N GLY A 41 -7.96 4.69 44.04
CA GLY A 41 -8.34 6.10 44.25
C GLY A 41 -8.26 6.97 43.00
N THR A 42 -9.38 7.59 42.68
CA THR A 42 -9.62 8.33 41.41
C THR A 42 -8.58 9.42 41.13
N LEU A 43 -8.18 10.18 42.18
CA LEU A 43 -7.22 11.29 42.01
C LEU A 43 -5.80 10.82 41.73
N LYS A 44 -5.30 9.81 42.44
CA LYS A 44 -3.96 9.23 42.23
C LYS A 44 -3.85 8.61 40.86
N TRP A 45 -4.89 7.93 40.42
CA TRP A 45 -4.97 7.32 39.10
C TRP A 45 -4.94 8.39 38.00
N HIS A 46 -5.72 9.50 38.14
CA HIS A 46 -5.72 10.59 37.14
C HIS A 46 -4.35 11.28 37.05
N THR A 47 -3.70 11.57 38.19
CA THR A 47 -2.38 12.22 38.20
C THR A 47 -1.33 11.33 37.52
N ALA A 48 -1.24 10.06 37.92
CA ALA A 48 -0.33 9.10 37.33
C ALA A 48 -0.56 8.92 35.81
N LYS A 49 -1.82 8.95 35.37
CA LYS A 49 -2.20 8.89 33.97
C LYS A 49 -1.71 10.10 33.16
N LEU A 50 -1.77 11.31 33.72
CA LEU A 50 -1.26 12.51 33.06
C LEU A 50 0.27 12.49 32.91
N ASP A 51 0.98 12.04 33.93
CA ASP A 51 2.43 11.87 33.88
C ASP A 51 2.86 10.84 32.84
N GLU A 52 2.14 9.71 32.75
CA GLU A 52 2.41 8.66 31.76
C GLU A 52 2.13 9.12 30.32
N ILE A 53 1.12 9.96 30.08
CA ILE A 53 0.87 10.51 28.73
C ILE A 53 2.04 11.35 28.26
N GLY A 54 2.65 12.15 29.14
CA GLY A 54 3.84 12.95 28.81
C GLY A 54 5.02 12.07 28.41
N ALA A 55 5.31 11.04 29.20
CA ALA A 55 6.39 10.09 28.92
C ALA A 55 6.11 9.25 27.65
N LEU A 56 4.90 8.74 27.50
CA LEU A 56 4.48 8.02 26.29
C LEU A 56 4.65 8.88 25.04
N ASN A 57 4.27 10.15 25.11
CA ASN A 57 4.42 11.08 23.99
C ASN A 57 5.88 11.21 23.53
N ALA A 58 6.82 11.37 24.46
CA ALA A 58 8.23 11.48 24.15
C ALA A 58 8.78 10.20 23.46
N ASP A 59 8.36 9.03 23.94
CA ASP A 59 8.77 7.75 23.35
C ASP A 59 8.17 7.55 21.96
N LEU A 60 6.87 7.83 21.78
CA LEU A 60 6.21 7.74 20.47
C LEU A 60 6.89 8.65 19.43
N VAL A 61 7.18 9.90 19.79
CA VAL A 61 7.89 10.84 18.89
C VAL A 61 9.27 10.31 18.51
N LYS A 62 10.01 9.76 19.47
CA LYS A 62 11.34 9.18 19.24
C LYS A 62 11.25 7.95 18.31
N THR A 63 10.33 7.05 18.57
CA THR A 63 10.09 5.86 17.74
C THR A 63 9.75 6.27 16.32
N ILE A 64 8.73 7.10 16.13
CA ILE A 64 8.30 7.57 14.80
C ILE A 64 9.45 8.24 14.04
N ALA A 65 10.22 9.13 14.68
CA ALA A 65 11.33 9.81 14.05
C ALA A 65 12.45 8.85 13.58
N ALA A 66 12.76 7.81 14.36
CA ALA A 66 13.74 6.79 13.99
C ALA A 66 13.30 6.01 12.73
N TYR A 67 12.04 5.59 12.68
CA TYR A 67 11.49 4.87 11.53
C TYR A 67 11.35 5.74 10.29
N THR A 68 10.96 7.00 10.45
CA THR A 68 10.91 7.97 9.35
C THR A 68 12.27 8.18 8.70
N LYS A 69 13.35 8.26 9.48
CA LYS A 69 14.71 8.37 8.94
C LYS A 69 15.07 7.15 8.07
N LYS A 70 14.74 5.94 8.52
CA LYS A 70 14.93 4.70 7.73
C LYS A 70 14.08 4.72 6.46
N SER A 71 12.81 5.10 6.56
CA SER A 71 11.88 5.10 5.42
C SER A 71 12.29 6.06 4.30
N ARG A 72 12.84 7.23 4.63
CA ARG A 72 13.33 8.20 3.62
C ARG A 72 14.45 7.64 2.76
N ALA A 73 15.36 6.87 3.34
CA ALA A 73 16.44 6.20 2.58
C ALA A 73 15.88 5.12 1.66
N GLU A 74 14.94 4.32 2.19
CA GLU A 74 14.31 3.24 1.43
C GLU A 74 13.44 3.76 0.29
N ILE A 75 12.69 4.86 0.49
CA ILE A 75 11.91 5.51 -0.57
C ILE A 75 12.83 5.94 -1.71
N ARG A 76 14.00 6.53 -1.43
CA ARG A 76 14.97 6.88 -2.47
C ARG A 76 15.43 5.67 -3.25
N ARG A 77 15.78 4.58 -2.56
CA ARG A 77 16.22 3.33 -3.18
C ARG A 77 15.12 2.73 -4.08
N MET A 78 13.91 2.67 -3.56
CA MET A 78 12.73 2.13 -4.23
C MET A 78 12.41 2.90 -5.51
N LEU A 79 12.28 4.23 -5.41
CA LEU A 79 11.97 5.08 -6.56
C LEU A 79 13.08 5.04 -7.62
N LYS A 80 14.35 5.01 -7.21
CA LYS A 80 15.46 4.91 -8.16
C LYS A 80 15.46 3.60 -8.92
N LYS A 81 15.04 2.50 -8.29
CA LYS A 81 14.86 1.22 -9.00
C LYS A 81 13.64 1.24 -9.93
N ALA A 82 12.56 1.95 -9.55
CA ALA A 82 11.36 2.07 -10.36
C ALA A 82 11.53 3.02 -11.57
N GLU A 83 12.40 4.00 -11.48
CA GLU A 83 12.61 5.09 -12.46
C GLU A 83 12.77 4.57 -13.89
N PHE A 84 13.62 3.57 -14.07
CA PHE A 84 13.93 3.01 -15.40
C PHE A 84 13.29 1.64 -15.66
N ALA A 85 12.59 1.10 -14.72
CA ALA A 85 12.08 -0.27 -14.82
C ALA A 85 11.01 -0.46 -15.91
N ASN A 86 10.34 0.62 -16.32
CA ASN A 86 9.31 0.61 -17.37
C ASN A 86 9.82 1.08 -18.73
N ILE A 87 11.09 1.49 -18.86
CA ILE A 87 11.66 1.83 -20.16
C ILE A 87 12.03 0.53 -20.88
N ASP A 88 11.28 0.21 -21.92
CA ASP A 88 11.66 -0.87 -22.83
C ASP A 88 12.77 -0.37 -23.75
N THR A 89 14.01 -0.63 -23.35
CA THR A 89 15.19 -0.26 -24.13
C THR A 89 15.23 -0.99 -25.47
N THR A 90 14.65 -2.18 -25.57
CA THR A 90 14.64 -2.98 -26.80
C THR A 90 13.83 -2.31 -27.90
N ALA A 91 12.61 -1.85 -27.56
CA ALA A 91 11.75 -1.13 -28.51
C ALA A 91 12.36 0.24 -28.89
N ALA A 92 12.91 0.95 -27.90
CA ALA A 92 13.59 2.23 -28.13
C ALA A 92 14.84 2.08 -29.00
N ASP A 93 15.67 1.07 -28.76
CA ASP A 93 16.87 0.79 -29.57
C ASP A 93 16.51 0.35 -30.99
N ALA A 94 15.45 -0.45 -31.17
CA ALA A 94 14.95 -0.82 -32.47
C ALA A 94 14.43 0.42 -33.25
N ALA A 95 13.65 1.29 -32.59
CA ALA A 95 13.15 2.51 -33.21
C ALA A 95 14.28 3.50 -33.55
N TYR A 96 15.30 3.61 -32.68
CA TYR A 96 16.49 4.42 -32.97
C TYR A 96 17.26 3.90 -34.17
N ARG A 97 17.54 2.59 -34.25
CA ARG A 97 18.23 1.97 -35.40
C ARG A 97 17.49 2.10 -36.71
N ASN A 98 16.13 2.14 -36.63
CA ASN A 98 15.28 2.34 -37.82
C ASN A 98 15.02 3.83 -38.13
N GLY A 99 15.67 4.75 -37.43
CA GLY A 99 15.51 6.20 -37.64
C GLY A 99 14.14 6.77 -37.27
N VAL A 100 13.35 6.03 -36.49
CA VAL A 100 12.02 6.44 -36.02
C VAL A 100 12.13 7.46 -34.89
N ILE A 101 13.15 7.31 -34.03
CA ILE A 101 13.49 8.28 -32.98
C ILE A 101 14.95 8.70 -33.07
N THR A 102 15.25 9.90 -32.54
CA THR A 102 16.59 10.50 -32.58
C THR A 102 17.45 10.24 -31.34
N LEU A 103 16.86 9.70 -30.26
CA LEU A 103 17.53 9.45 -29.00
C LEU A 103 17.75 7.95 -28.78
N SER A 104 19.00 7.58 -28.45
CA SER A 104 19.30 6.22 -27.99
C SER A 104 18.78 5.99 -26.57
N ALA A 105 18.58 4.71 -26.17
CA ALA A 105 18.17 4.36 -24.82
C ALA A 105 19.10 4.94 -23.73
N ALA A 106 20.41 4.98 -23.99
CA ALA A 106 21.39 5.56 -23.07
C ALA A 106 21.29 7.10 -22.95
N ALA A 107 20.90 7.79 -24.03
CA ALA A 107 20.64 9.24 -23.99
C ALA A 107 19.34 9.55 -23.24
N ILE A 108 18.31 8.76 -23.46
CA ILE A 108 17.01 8.84 -22.78
C ILE A 108 17.16 8.84 -21.25
N GLN A 109 18.00 7.93 -20.71
CA GLN A 109 18.22 7.83 -19.26
C GLN A 109 18.87 9.07 -18.64
N LYS A 110 19.49 9.92 -19.43
CA LYS A 110 20.21 11.13 -18.98
C LYS A 110 19.41 12.42 -19.15
N LEU A 111 18.17 12.34 -19.62
CA LEU A 111 17.34 13.52 -19.83
C LEU A 111 17.07 14.28 -18.50
N PRO A 112 17.23 15.62 -18.49
CA PRO A 112 16.89 16.41 -17.29
C PRO A 112 15.44 16.25 -16.83
N GLU A 113 14.53 16.02 -17.76
CA GLU A 113 13.11 15.77 -17.47
C GLU A 113 12.91 14.51 -16.59
N VAL A 114 13.68 13.45 -16.82
CA VAL A 114 13.65 12.23 -15.99
C VAL A 114 14.02 12.58 -14.54
N GLN A 115 15.05 13.38 -14.32
CA GLN A 115 15.46 13.80 -12.99
C GLN A 115 14.43 14.70 -12.31
N ARG A 116 13.73 15.55 -13.09
CA ARG A 116 12.64 16.39 -12.59
C ARG A 116 11.46 15.54 -12.12
N ILE A 117 11.06 14.56 -12.91
CA ILE A 117 9.96 13.63 -12.60
C ILE A 117 10.29 12.83 -11.33
N TYR A 118 11.50 12.29 -11.23
CA TYR A 118 11.97 11.59 -10.03
C TYR A 118 11.90 12.47 -8.77
N SER A 119 12.42 13.69 -8.86
CA SER A 119 12.44 14.63 -7.75
C SER A 119 11.03 14.99 -7.29
N SER A 120 10.10 15.16 -8.22
CA SER A 120 8.68 15.41 -7.94
C SER A 120 8.03 14.23 -7.24
N ALA A 121 8.22 13.01 -7.74
CA ALA A 121 7.68 11.78 -7.13
C ALA A 121 8.23 11.54 -5.72
N TYR A 122 9.53 11.79 -5.51
CA TYR A 122 10.14 11.69 -4.18
C TYR A 122 9.52 12.70 -3.20
N LYS A 123 9.37 13.96 -3.62
CA LYS A 123 8.75 15.01 -2.80
C LYS A 123 7.30 14.68 -2.47
N GLU A 124 6.52 14.19 -3.43
CA GLU A 124 5.12 13.82 -3.24
C GLU A 124 4.95 12.73 -2.17
N ILE A 125 5.77 11.67 -2.21
CA ILE A 125 5.66 10.59 -1.22
C ILE A 125 6.14 11.02 0.16
N ILE A 126 7.16 11.88 0.26
CA ILE A 126 7.64 12.42 1.54
C ILE A 126 6.61 13.38 2.14
N ASP A 127 6.13 14.33 1.38
CA ASP A 127 5.23 15.37 1.89
C ASP A 127 3.81 14.84 2.10
N GLY A 128 3.34 13.93 1.25
CA GLY A 128 2.02 13.32 1.36
C GLY A 128 1.98 12.16 2.36
N THR A 129 2.74 11.11 2.10
CA THR A 129 2.61 9.85 2.87
C THR A 129 3.37 9.87 4.18
N VAL A 130 4.66 10.22 4.14
CA VAL A 130 5.53 10.14 5.34
C VAL A 130 5.07 11.12 6.41
N LYS A 131 4.88 12.39 6.08
CA LYS A 131 4.42 13.40 7.04
C LYS A 131 3.01 13.12 7.57
N LEU A 132 2.12 12.61 6.72
CA LEU A 132 0.78 12.22 7.14
C LEU A 132 0.83 11.10 8.19
N ILE A 133 1.64 10.08 7.95
CA ILE A 133 1.81 8.98 8.90
C ILE A 133 2.46 9.45 10.20
N GLU A 134 3.49 10.29 10.13
CA GLU A 134 4.14 10.88 11.31
C GLU A 134 3.11 11.52 12.25
N THR A 135 2.23 12.36 11.68
CA THR A 135 1.21 13.08 12.46
C THR A 135 0.09 12.17 12.95
N GLN A 136 -0.42 11.30 12.09
CA GLN A 136 -1.59 10.48 12.42
C GLN A 136 -1.24 9.32 13.38
N ALA A 137 -0.07 8.70 13.24
CA ALA A 137 0.35 7.58 14.07
C ALA A 137 0.53 7.99 15.53
N GLU A 138 1.15 9.15 15.79
CA GLU A 138 1.30 9.69 17.14
C GLU A 138 -0.06 9.93 17.81
N GLN A 139 -0.96 10.61 17.11
CA GLN A 139 -2.30 10.91 17.63
C GLN A 139 -3.10 9.64 17.88
N ALA A 140 -3.08 8.69 16.96
CA ALA A 140 -3.80 7.43 17.07
C ALA A 140 -3.30 6.58 18.25
N ALA A 141 -1.97 6.50 18.45
CA ALA A 141 -1.39 5.77 19.57
C ALA A 141 -1.77 6.38 20.92
N LYS A 142 -1.69 7.71 21.06
CA LYS A 142 -2.15 8.43 22.28
C LYS A 142 -3.63 8.18 22.55
N GLN A 143 -4.47 8.30 21.53
CA GLN A 143 -5.90 8.09 21.64
C GLN A 143 -6.24 6.66 22.05
N ALA A 144 -5.57 5.67 21.47
CA ALA A 144 -5.74 4.26 21.80
C ALA A 144 -5.35 3.97 23.25
N TYR A 145 -4.21 4.52 23.73
CA TYR A 145 -3.80 4.42 25.12
C TYR A 145 -4.87 4.99 26.06
N MET A 146 -5.35 6.22 25.80
CA MET A 146 -6.37 6.89 26.61
C MET A 146 -7.70 6.13 26.65
N GLN A 147 -8.14 5.63 25.49
CA GLN A 147 -9.37 4.84 25.40
C GLN A 147 -9.25 3.53 26.17
N THR A 148 -8.14 2.82 26.04
CA THR A 148 -7.89 1.58 26.76
C THR A 148 -7.90 1.79 28.27
N LEU A 149 -7.22 2.83 28.76
CA LEU A 149 -7.22 3.16 30.19
C LEU A 149 -8.61 3.54 30.72
N ASN A 150 -9.33 4.42 30.01
CA ASN A 150 -10.66 4.83 30.42
C ASN A 150 -11.63 3.65 30.47
N GLN A 151 -11.58 2.78 29.46
CA GLN A 151 -12.43 1.59 29.43
C GLN A 151 -12.06 0.61 30.55
N ALA A 152 -10.78 0.34 30.76
CA ALA A 152 -10.32 -0.52 31.85
C ALA A 152 -10.73 0.01 33.23
N TYR A 153 -10.65 1.34 33.44
CA TYR A 153 -11.14 1.98 34.65
C TYR A 153 -12.63 1.72 34.87
N LEU A 154 -13.46 1.99 33.87
CA LEU A 154 -14.91 1.82 33.94
C LEU A 154 -15.31 0.36 34.18
N GLU A 155 -14.71 -0.58 33.46
CA GLU A 155 -14.96 -2.02 33.57
C GLU A 155 -14.55 -2.56 34.94
N THR A 156 -13.42 -2.09 35.49
CA THR A 156 -12.94 -2.48 36.82
C THR A 156 -13.76 -1.84 37.93
N ALA A 157 -14.06 -0.54 37.83
CA ALA A 157 -14.86 0.19 38.82
C ALA A 157 -16.32 -0.31 38.92
N SER A 158 -16.88 -0.80 37.81
CA SER A 158 -18.20 -1.44 37.79
C SER A 158 -18.20 -2.89 38.27
N GLY A 159 -17.03 -3.47 38.53
CA GLY A 159 -16.89 -4.89 38.92
C GLY A 159 -17.16 -5.88 37.77
N THR A 160 -17.21 -5.41 36.51
CA THR A 160 -17.52 -6.25 35.36
C THR A 160 -16.36 -7.19 35.02
N TYR A 161 -15.12 -6.65 35.10
CA TYR A 161 -13.88 -7.40 34.81
C TYR A 161 -12.81 -7.04 35.85
N SER A 162 -11.85 -7.94 36.05
CA SER A 162 -10.61 -7.59 36.75
C SER A 162 -9.81 -6.57 35.94
N TYR A 163 -8.93 -5.82 36.60
CA TYR A 163 -8.09 -4.83 35.91
C TYR A 163 -7.23 -5.49 34.80
N SER A 164 -6.63 -6.64 35.09
CA SER A 164 -5.84 -7.38 34.12
C SER A 164 -6.65 -7.81 32.90
N GLU A 165 -7.83 -8.34 33.09
CA GLU A 165 -8.74 -8.73 32.03
C GLU A 165 -9.17 -7.52 31.18
N ALA A 166 -9.54 -6.42 31.82
CA ALA A 166 -9.94 -5.19 31.14
C ALA A 166 -8.78 -4.61 30.28
N ILE A 167 -7.54 -4.62 30.79
CA ILE A 167 -6.36 -4.21 30.03
C ILE A 167 -6.08 -5.17 28.87
N ALA A 168 -6.09 -6.49 29.07
CA ALA A 168 -5.88 -7.46 28.00
C ALA A 168 -6.90 -7.28 26.86
N ARG A 169 -8.17 -7.05 27.20
CA ARG A 169 -9.25 -6.71 26.24
C ARG A 169 -8.96 -5.42 25.49
N GLY A 170 -8.53 -4.37 26.19
CA GLY A 170 -8.18 -3.09 25.59
C GLY A 170 -6.99 -3.18 24.64
N VAL A 171 -5.92 -3.86 25.03
CA VAL A 171 -4.75 -4.12 24.18
C VAL A 171 -5.12 -4.97 22.95
N LYS A 172 -5.92 -6.02 23.15
CA LYS A 172 -6.46 -6.84 22.05
C LYS A 172 -7.23 -5.96 21.04
N LYS A 173 -8.13 -5.10 21.51
CA LYS A 173 -8.91 -4.18 20.66
C LYS A 173 -7.99 -3.21 19.92
N MET A 174 -7.09 -2.52 20.62
CA MET A 174 -6.13 -1.60 20.04
C MET A 174 -5.27 -2.25 18.93
N ALA A 175 -4.70 -3.43 19.22
CA ALA A 175 -3.87 -4.15 18.25
C ALA A 175 -4.67 -4.70 17.05
N GLN A 176 -5.96 -5.04 17.25
CA GLN A 176 -6.86 -5.42 16.16
C GLN A 176 -7.20 -4.25 15.24
N GLU A 177 -7.50 -3.10 15.80
CA GLU A 177 -7.82 -1.89 15.03
C GLU A 177 -6.57 -1.34 14.33
N GLY A 178 -5.39 -1.49 14.94
CA GLY A 178 -4.13 -0.88 14.49
C GLY A 178 -4.15 0.63 14.66
N PHE A 179 -3.07 1.28 14.23
CA PHE A 179 -3.01 2.75 14.22
C PHE A 179 -3.36 3.27 12.83
N TYR A 180 -4.06 4.39 12.80
CA TYR A 180 -4.47 5.00 11.53
C TYR A 180 -3.30 5.77 10.91
N GLY A 181 -2.98 5.43 9.64
CA GLY A 181 -2.06 6.18 8.82
C GLY A 181 -2.75 7.31 8.03
N ALA A 182 -4.07 7.18 7.80
CA ALA A 182 -4.88 8.22 7.17
C ALA A 182 -6.37 8.07 7.51
N THR A 183 -7.05 9.19 7.54
CA THR A 183 -8.50 9.27 7.74
C THR A 183 -9.13 10.04 6.59
N TYR A 184 -10.08 9.43 5.90
CA TYR A 184 -10.78 10.00 4.77
C TYR A 184 -12.25 10.21 5.09
N TYR A 185 -12.73 11.41 4.86
CA TYR A 185 -14.14 11.75 4.93
C TYR A 185 -14.75 11.74 3.53
N ASN A 186 -15.85 11.02 3.34
CA ASN A 186 -16.62 11.06 2.10
C ASN A 186 -17.79 12.03 2.25
N PRO A 187 -17.76 13.22 1.62
CA PRO A 187 -18.81 14.23 1.78
C PRO A 187 -20.16 13.80 1.19
N THR A 188 -20.14 12.90 0.20
CA THR A 188 -21.36 12.40 -0.44
C THR A 188 -22.13 11.42 0.45
N THR A 189 -21.43 10.57 1.19
CA THR A 189 -22.04 9.54 2.04
C THR A 189 -22.03 9.90 3.53
N GLY A 190 -21.37 10.98 3.94
CA GLY A 190 -21.16 11.37 5.33
C GLY A 190 -20.28 10.39 6.13
N LYS A 191 -19.67 9.41 5.49
CA LYS A 191 -18.91 8.36 6.16
C LYS A 191 -17.43 8.68 6.26
N THR A 192 -16.86 8.43 7.43
CA THR A 192 -15.42 8.46 7.67
C THR A 192 -14.84 7.07 7.47
N ARG A 193 -13.72 6.97 6.77
CA ARG A 193 -12.95 5.74 6.55
C ARG A 193 -11.54 5.93 7.12
N HIS A 194 -11.18 5.07 8.05
CA HIS A 194 -9.81 4.98 8.54
C HIS A 194 -9.03 3.93 7.75
N MET A 195 -7.77 4.23 7.46
CA MET A 195 -6.83 3.28 6.85
C MET A 195 -5.66 3.08 7.79
N SER A 196 -5.26 1.82 8.01
CA SER A 196 -4.07 1.51 8.80
C SER A 196 -2.80 2.05 8.12
N ILE A 197 -1.74 2.24 8.90
CA ILE A 197 -0.42 2.66 8.41
C ILE A 197 0.02 1.77 7.26
N GLU A 198 -0.02 0.45 7.44
CA GLU A 198 0.32 -0.53 6.41
C GLU A 198 -0.46 -0.32 5.10
N ALA A 199 -1.78 -0.12 5.20
CA ALA A 199 -2.63 0.05 4.02
C ALA A 199 -2.31 1.33 3.25
N VAL A 200 -1.98 2.43 3.95
CA VAL A 200 -1.56 3.71 3.34
C VAL A 200 -0.22 3.53 2.64
N VAL A 201 0.79 3.00 3.34
CA VAL A 201 2.15 2.81 2.79
C VAL A 201 2.12 1.89 1.57
N ARG A 202 1.45 0.75 1.66
CA ARG A 202 1.32 -0.20 0.54
C ARG A 202 0.69 0.47 -0.68
N ARG A 203 -0.41 1.18 -0.48
CA ARG A 203 -1.10 1.88 -1.55
C ARG A 203 -0.20 2.91 -2.22
N ASP A 204 0.43 3.74 -1.43
CA ASP A 204 1.17 4.90 -1.93
C ASP A 204 2.51 4.50 -2.53
N ALA A 205 3.22 3.54 -1.92
CA ALA A 205 4.48 3.03 -2.47
C ALA A 205 4.28 2.36 -3.83
N ILE A 206 3.29 1.47 -3.96
CA ILE A 206 2.98 0.80 -5.24
C ILE A 206 2.55 1.82 -6.28
N SER A 207 1.66 2.76 -5.90
CA SER A 207 1.17 3.79 -6.84
C SER A 207 2.29 4.73 -7.28
N ALA A 208 3.17 5.15 -6.36
CA ALA A 208 4.29 6.03 -6.68
C ALA A 208 5.31 5.37 -7.62
N CYS A 209 5.69 4.11 -7.36
CA CYS A 209 6.59 3.38 -8.24
C CYS A 209 6.02 3.19 -9.65
N ASN A 210 4.74 2.86 -9.73
CA ASN A 210 4.09 2.63 -11.02
C ASN A 210 3.88 3.93 -11.79
N ARG A 211 3.44 5.00 -11.10
CA ARG A 211 3.29 6.33 -11.69
C ARG A 211 4.62 6.86 -12.19
N LEU A 212 5.66 6.82 -11.35
CA LEU A 212 6.99 7.29 -11.73
C LEU A 212 7.47 6.65 -13.04
N GLY A 213 7.36 5.31 -13.17
CA GLY A 213 7.75 4.62 -14.39
C GLY A 213 6.94 5.04 -15.62
N ASN A 214 5.62 5.24 -15.45
CA ASN A 214 4.75 5.70 -16.53
C ASN A 214 5.04 7.17 -16.92
N ASP A 215 5.27 8.06 -15.94
CA ASP A 215 5.56 9.47 -16.19
C ASP A 215 6.90 9.66 -16.89
N VAL A 216 7.93 8.91 -16.47
CA VAL A 216 9.24 8.87 -17.15
C VAL A 216 9.07 8.41 -18.58
N LEU A 217 8.27 7.36 -18.83
CA LEU A 217 8.04 6.85 -20.18
C LEU A 217 7.33 7.90 -21.07
N VAL A 218 6.30 8.58 -20.56
CA VAL A 218 5.59 9.64 -21.32
C VAL A 218 6.51 10.82 -21.58
N GLY A 219 7.30 11.27 -20.60
CA GLY A 219 8.29 12.33 -20.77
C GLY A 219 9.31 11.99 -21.86
N VAL A 220 9.85 10.78 -21.81
CA VAL A 220 10.79 10.28 -22.82
C VAL A 220 10.15 10.15 -24.19
N ALA A 221 8.92 9.65 -24.30
CA ALA A 221 8.19 9.52 -25.54
C ALA A 221 8.00 10.89 -26.22
N LYS A 222 7.68 11.93 -25.44
CA LYS A 222 7.57 13.31 -25.95
C LYS A 222 8.88 13.84 -26.50
N GLU A 223 9.98 13.67 -25.77
CA GLU A 223 11.32 14.07 -26.22
C GLU A 223 11.77 13.31 -27.47
N ALA A 224 11.42 12.03 -27.56
CA ALA A 224 11.70 11.18 -28.72
C ALA A 224 10.72 11.39 -29.89
N LYS A 225 9.72 12.29 -29.76
CA LYS A 225 8.62 12.50 -30.70
C LYS A 225 7.84 11.20 -31.03
N ALA A 226 7.78 10.29 -30.07
CA ALA A 226 6.96 9.09 -30.14
C ALA A 226 5.57 9.37 -29.57
N ASN A 227 4.52 9.17 -30.34
CA ASN A 227 3.15 9.54 -29.93
C ASN A 227 2.32 8.37 -29.40
N TYR A 228 2.82 7.13 -29.44
CA TYR A 228 2.00 5.98 -29.09
C TYR A 228 2.59 5.17 -27.95
N VAL A 229 1.70 4.68 -27.07
CA VAL A 229 2.03 3.78 -25.96
C VAL A 229 1.07 2.60 -25.92
N GLU A 230 1.58 1.42 -25.65
CA GLU A 230 0.78 0.24 -25.33
C GLU A 230 0.61 0.14 -23.83
N VAL A 231 -0.63 -0.02 -23.35
CA VAL A 231 -0.92 -0.25 -21.92
C VAL A 231 -0.90 -1.75 -21.66
N SER A 232 -0.18 -2.17 -20.62
CA SER A 232 -0.13 -3.57 -20.20
C SER A 232 -1.52 -4.11 -19.83
N SER A 233 -1.63 -5.44 -19.79
CA SER A 233 -2.84 -6.10 -19.31
C SER A 233 -2.50 -7.17 -18.28
N HIS A 234 -3.41 -7.41 -17.33
CA HIS A 234 -3.32 -8.49 -16.36
C HIS A 234 -4.70 -8.96 -15.91
N LEU A 235 -4.80 -10.22 -15.50
CA LEU A 235 -6.01 -10.76 -14.89
C LEU A 235 -6.21 -10.20 -13.48
N GLY A 236 -7.46 -9.91 -13.14
CA GLY A 236 -7.83 -9.29 -11.88
C GLY A 236 -7.71 -7.76 -11.89
N ALA A 237 -7.68 -7.13 -13.06
CA ALA A 237 -7.80 -5.68 -13.19
C ALA A 237 -9.15 -5.18 -12.68
N ARG A 238 -9.17 -3.98 -12.11
CA ARG A 238 -10.37 -3.33 -11.57
C ARG A 238 -11.43 -3.16 -12.65
N THR A 239 -12.69 -3.46 -12.31
CA THR A 239 -13.83 -3.33 -13.24
C THR A 239 -14.69 -2.09 -12.99
N GLY A 240 -14.37 -1.30 -11.94
CA GLY A 240 -15.19 -0.15 -11.54
C GLY A 240 -16.63 -0.56 -11.25
N ASP A 241 -17.59 0.18 -11.79
CA ASP A 241 -19.02 -0.15 -11.78
C ASP A 241 -19.47 -0.94 -13.02
N GLY A 242 -18.52 -1.36 -13.86
CA GLY A 242 -18.76 -2.09 -15.10
C GLY A 242 -18.97 -1.21 -16.33
N ARG A 243 -19.03 0.10 -16.19
CA ARG A 243 -19.14 1.03 -17.33
C ARG A 243 -17.83 1.09 -18.10
N HIS A 244 -17.90 1.56 -19.34
CA HIS A 244 -16.75 1.82 -20.19
C HIS A 244 -16.19 3.21 -19.92
N ASP A 245 -15.57 3.38 -18.78
CA ASP A 245 -14.94 4.63 -18.35
C ASP A 245 -13.55 4.41 -17.74
N ARG A 246 -12.90 5.49 -17.30
CA ARG A 246 -11.55 5.45 -16.74
C ARG A 246 -11.40 4.57 -15.50
N THR A 247 -12.47 4.34 -14.74
CA THR A 247 -12.45 3.52 -13.51
C THR A 247 -12.43 2.03 -13.79
N ASN A 248 -12.80 1.63 -15.00
CA ASN A 248 -12.84 0.23 -15.46
C ASN A 248 -11.54 -0.14 -16.17
N HIS A 249 -10.53 -0.49 -15.40
CA HIS A 249 -9.22 -0.86 -15.91
C HIS A 249 -9.25 -2.11 -16.79
N ALA A 250 -10.16 -3.04 -16.53
CA ALA A 250 -10.33 -4.24 -17.35
C ALA A 250 -10.82 -3.92 -18.78
N TRP A 251 -11.52 -2.80 -18.96
CA TRP A 251 -12.02 -2.37 -20.27
C TRP A 251 -10.93 -1.78 -21.16
N TRP A 252 -10.10 -0.89 -20.63
CA TRP A 252 -9.12 -0.18 -21.41
C TRP A 252 -7.71 -0.79 -21.41
N GLN A 253 -7.43 -1.81 -20.62
CA GLN A 253 -6.12 -2.48 -20.63
C GLN A 253 -5.84 -3.20 -21.94
N GLY A 254 -4.57 -3.34 -22.29
CA GLY A 254 -4.12 -4.15 -23.44
C GLY A 254 -4.36 -3.49 -24.80
N TYR A 255 -4.49 -2.19 -24.84
CA TYR A 255 -4.62 -1.42 -26.08
C TYR A 255 -3.48 -0.42 -26.25
N VAL A 256 -3.24 -0.02 -27.50
CA VAL A 256 -2.35 1.08 -27.85
C VAL A 256 -3.17 2.38 -27.83
N TYR A 257 -2.55 3.43 -27.30
CA TYR A 257 -3.14 4.76 -27.15
C TYR A 257 -2.21 5.84 -27.70
N ALA A 258 -2.77 6.95 -28.19
CA ALA A 258 -2.05 8.15 -28.55
C ALA A 258 -1.85 9.03 -27.30
N ILE A 259 -0.62 9.50 -27.09
CA ILE A 259 -0.29 10.46 -26.01
C ILE A 259 -0.95 11.81 -26.30
N GLU A 260 -0.86 12.24 -27.54
CA GLU A 260 -1.50 13.48 -28.05
C GLU A 260 -2.39 13.17 -29.24
N GLY A 261 -3.59 13.76 -29.25
CA GLY A 261 -4.59 13.51 -30.31
C GLY A 261 -5.12 12.07 -30.29
N GLU A 262 -5.29 11.50 -31.47
CA GLU A 262 -5.75 10.13 -31.71
C GLU A 262 -4.83 9.43 -32.71
N GLY A 263 -5.11 8.18 -33.10
CA GLY A 263 -4.35 7.44 -34.08
C GLY A 263 -4.40 8.04 -35.48
N THR A 264 -3.27 7.95 -36.19
CA THR A 264 -3.29 8.19 -37.65
C THR A 264 -3.82 6.97 -38.39
N PRO A 265 -4.32 7.08 -39.62
CA PRO A 265 -4.77 5.92 -40.40
C PRO A 265 -3.73 4.81 -40.52
N GLU A 266 -2.45 5.16 -40.62
CA GLU A 266 -1.33 4.22 -40.72
C GLU A 266 -1.12 3.51 -39.38
N ALA A 267 -1.22 4.23 -38.25
CA ALA A 267 -1.08 3.66 -36.92
C ALA A 267 -2.28 2.77 -36.58
N ASP A 268 -3.49 3.18 -36.90
CA ASP A 268 -4.72 2.39 -36.72
C ASP A 268 -4.64 1.08 -37.52
N LYS A 269 -4.14 1.14 -38.76
CA LYS A 269 -3.92 -0.05 -39.58
C LYS A 269 -2.89 -1.00 -38.98
N ALA A 270 -1.85 -0.47 -38.33
CA ALA A 270 -0.80 -1.30 -37.71
C ALA A 270 -1.31 -2.12 -36.53
N VAL A 271 -2.34 -1.66 -35.81
CA VAL A 271 -2.93 -2.35 -34.65
C VAL A 271 -4.27 -3.03 -34.95
N GLY A 272 -4.91 -2.68 -36.09
CA GLY A 272 -6.19 -3.24 -36.51
C GLY A 272 -7.42 -2.65 -35.80
N TYR A 273 -7.28 -1.51 -35.15
CA TYR A 273 -8.37 -0.77 -34.48
C TYR A 273 -8.03 0.73 -34.38
N HIS A 274 -9.06 1.56 -34.13
CA HIS A 274 -8.86 2.98 -33.92
C HIS A 274 -8.15 3.25 -32.59
N ILE A 275 -7.01 3.94 -32.65
CA ILE A 275 -6.21 4.32 -31.48
C ILE A 275 -6.81 5.57 -30.84
N ARG A 276 -7.31 5.43 -29.63
CA ARG A 276 -7.93 6.48 -28.84
C ARG A 276 -6.88 7.30 -28.08
N ASN A 277 -7.29 8.48 -27.61
CA ASN A 277 -6.47 9.31 -26.74
C ASN A 277 -6.24 8.64 -25.37
N LEU A 278 -4.99 8.65 -24.89
CA LEU A 278 -4.58 8.06 -23.63
C LEU A 278 -5.33 8.65 -22.44
N VAL A 279 -5.28 9.97 -22.27
CA VAL A 279 -5.84 10.66 -21.10
C VAL A 279 -7.37 10.53 -21.08
N GLN A 280 -8.02 10.77 -22.20
CA GLN A 280 -9.48 10.73 -22.29
C GLN A 280 -10.06 9.34 -22.02
N THR A 281 -9.36 8.27 -22.47
CA THR A 281 -9.87 6.90 -22.35
C THR A 281 -9.52 6.28 -21.02
N THR A 282 -8.28 6.44 -20.56
CA THR A 282 -7.76 5.72 -19.37
C THR A 282 -7.75 6.57 -18.11
N GLY A 283 -8.01 7.89 -18.22
CA GLY A 283 -7.84 8.81 -17.10
C GLY A 283 -6.41 8.87 -16.59
N TYR A 284 -5.40 8.76 -17.47
CA TYR A 284 -4.00 8.87 -17.06
C TYR A 284 -3.75 10.17 -16.29
N GLY A 285 -3.16 10.05 -15.11
CA GLY A 285 -2.96 11.16 -14.16
C GLY A 285 -4.08 11.35 -13.13
N GLU A 286 -5.24 10.74 -13.33
CA GLU A 286 -6.35 10.78 -12.37
C GLU A 286 -6.21 9.72 -11.28
N VAL A 287 -6.80 10.00 -10.11
CA VAL A 287 -6.69 9.12 -8.91
C VAL A 287 -7.24 7.71 -9.16
N ASP A 288 -8.26 7.58 -9.98
CA ASP A 288 -8.98 6.34 -10.31
C ASP A 288 -8.66 5.76 -11.70
N GLY A 289 -7.81 6.43 -12.46
CA GLY A 289 -7.38 6.04 -13.81
C GLY A 289 -6.05 5.29 -13.87
N LEU A 290 -5.44 5.31 -15.06
CA LEU A 290 -4.12 4.72 -15.32
C LEU A 290 -3.03 5.46 -14.53
N GLY A 291 -2.21 4.71 -13.81
CA GLY A 291 -1.21 5.27 -12.88
C GLY A 291 -1.80 5.79 -11.56
N GLY A 292 -3.12 5.75 -11.37
CA GLY A 292 -3.80 6.15 -10.16
C GLY A 292 -3.64 5.16 -9.01
N VAL A 293 -4.47 5.32 -7.96
CA VAL A 293 -4.39 4.52 -6.72
C VAL A 293 -4.54 3.02 -6.99
N ASN A 294 -3.56 2.24 -6.54
CA ASN A 294 -3.48 0.78 -6.73
C ASN A 294 -3.54 0.33 -8.20
N CYS A 295 -3.32 1.22 -9.16
CA CYS A 295 -3.15 0.82 -10.55
C CYS A 295 -1.84 0.04 -10.71
N ARG A 296 -1.89 -1.07 -11.44
CA ARG A 296 -0.72 -1.91 -11.75
C ARG A 296 -0.37 -1.92 -13.22
N HIS A 297 -1.14 -1.18 -14.03
CA HIS A 297 -0.91 -1.07 -15.45
C HIS A 297 0.30 -0.20 -15.73
N ARG A 298 1.07 -0.62 -16.71
CA ARG A 298 2.28 0.05 -17.21
C ARG A 298 2.09 0.39 -18.65
N MET A 299 2.90 1.31 -19.10
CA MET A 299 2.95 1.71 -20.49
C MET A 299 4.28 1.28 -21.13
N PHE A 300 4.23 1.08 -22.42
CA PHE A 300 5.39 0.77 -23.29
C PHE A 300 5.32 1.68 -24.48
N MET A 301 6.47 2.21 -24.94
CA MET A 301 6.51 2.93 -26.21
C MET A 301 6.10 2.00 -27.35
N PHE A 302 5.20 2.48 -28.20
CA PHE A 302 4.75 1.76 -29.36
C PHE A 302 5.08 2.56 -30.63
N PHE A 303 5.72 1.91 -31.58
CA PHE A 303 6.14 2.50 -32.85
C PHE A 303 5.40 1.81 -33.99
N PRO A 304 4.40 2.45 -34.63
CA PRO A 304 3.69 1.88 -35.77
C PRO A 304 4.64 1.40 -36.85
N GLY A 305 4.42 0.20 -37.39
CA GLY A 305 5.30 -0.40 -38.38
C GLY A 305 6.58 -1.07 -37.85
N VAL A 306 6.97 -0.80 -36.58
CA VAL A 306 8.13 -1.40 -35.92
C VAL A 306 7.68 -2.32 -34.79
N SER A 307 6.85 -1.81 -33.88
CA SER A 307 6.30 -2.57 -32.75
C SER A 307 5.09 -3.41 -33.15
N LYS A 308 4.92 -4.54 -32.46
CA LYS A 308 3.67 -5.33 -32.51
C LYS A 308 3.03 -5.31 -31.13
N PRO A 309 1.67 -5.18 -31.03
CA PRO A 309 0.98 -5.27 -29.75
C PRO A 309 1.31 -6.57 -29.02
N MET A 310 1.74 -6.50 -27.77
CA MET A 310 2.18 -7.65 -26.96
C MET A 310 1.18 -7.99 -25.85
N ALA A 311 0.32 -7.05 -25.48
CA ALA A 311 -0.59 -7.23 -24.37
C ALA A 311 -1.70 -8.26 -24.69
N THR A 312 -1.91 -9.19 -23.76
CA THR A 312 -2.98 -10.19 -23.86
C THR A 312 -4.34 -9.54 -23.54
N LYS A 313 -5.34 -9.78 -24.38
CA LYS A 313 -6.73 -9.41 -24.08
C LYS A 313 -7.38 -10.51 -23.25
N TYR A 314 -7.97 -10.14 -22.12
CA TYR A 314 -8.61 -11.08 -21.21
C TYR A 314 -10.14 -11.01 -21.28
N ASP A 315 -10.79 -12.15 -21.07
CA ASP A 315 -12.24 -12.21 -20.88
C ASP A 315 -12.66 -11.47 -19.61
N LEU A 316 -13.63 -10.55 -19.71
CA LEU A 316 -14.07 -9.69 -18.62
C LEU A 316 -14.67 -10.46 -17.45
N LYS A 317 -15.43 -11.56 -17.71
CA LYS A 317 -16.02 -12.38 -16.65
C LYS A 317 -14.95 -13.12 -15.86
N LYS A 318 -13.97 -13.70 -16.57
CA LYS A 318 -12.82 -14.35 -15.94
C LYS A 318 -11.98 -13.35 -15.14
N ASN A 319 -11.79 -12.15 -15.66
CA ASN A 319 -11.09 -11.07 -14.96
C ASN A 319 -11.80 -10.69 -13.65
N GLU A 320 -13.11 -10.51 -13.68
CA GLU A 320 -13.91 -10.18 -12.49
C GLU A 320 -13.86 -11.29 -11.43
N GLN A 321 -13.94 -12.54 -11.84
CA GLN A 321 -13.82 -13.66 -10.93
C GLN A 321 -12.47 -13.71 -10.22
N ILE A 322 -11.38 -13.51 -10.95
CA ILE A 322 -10.03 -13.47 -10.39
C ILE A 322 -9.86 -12.26 -9.49
N TYR A 323 -10.40 -11.08 -9.86
CA TYR A 323 -10.39 -9.91 -9.00
C TYR A 323 -11.04 -10.20 -7.63
N LYS A 324 -12.25 -10.78 -7.62
CA LYS A 324 -12.97 -11.15 -6.39
C LYS A 324 -12.19 -12.17 -5.55
N THR A 325 -11.60 -13.17 -6.20
CA THR A 325 -10.77 -14.19 -5.53
C THR A 325 -9.55 -13.57 -4.87
N ASN A 326 -8.84 -12.70 -5.56
CA ASN A 326 -7.69 -11.98 -4.99
C ASN A 326 -8.08 -11.08 -3.81
N GLN A 327 -9.24 -10.41 -3.86
CA GLN A 327 -9.74 -9.61 -2.74
C GLN A 327 -10.07 -10.47 -1.51
N ALA A 328 -10.62 -11.66 -1.71
CA ALA A 328 -10.90 -12.61 -0.64
C ALA A 328 -9.60 -13.11 0.03
N LEU A 329 -8.58 -13.47 -0.76
CA LEU A 329 -7.27 -13.84 -0.21
C LEU A 329 -6.64 -12.71 0.62
N ARG A 330 -6.64 -11.49 0.08
CA ARG A 330 -6.11 -10.32 0.80
C ARG A 330 -6.85 -10.03 2.11
N LYS A 331 -8.12 -10.42 2.22
CA LYS A 331 -8.85 -10.31 3.48
C LYS A 331 -8.30 -11.29 4.52
N LEU A 332 -8.03 -12.54 4.14
CA LEU A 332 -7.44 -13.55 5.03
C LEU A 332 -6.04 -13.13 5.51
N GLU A 333 -5.18 -12.69 4.59
CA GLU A 333 -3.84 -12.19 4.89
C GLU A 333 -3.86 -11.02 5.90
N ARG A 334 -4.83 -10.09 5.78
CA ARG A 334 -5.00 -8.99 6.74
C ARG A 334 -5.46 -9.47 8.11
N GLU A 335 -6.37 -10.42 8.18
CA GLU A 335 -6.83 -10.97 9.46
C GLU A 335 -5.72 -11.71 10.19
N GLU A 336 -4.87 -12.46 9.48
CA GLU A 336 -3.69 -13.10 10.08
C GLU A 336 -2.76 -12.05 10.70
N ARG A 337 -2.37 -11.01 9.96
CA ARG A 337 -1.51 -9.95 10.49
C ARG A 337 -2.13 -9.21 11.69
N ARG A 338 -3.44 -9.04 11.70
CA ARG A 338 -4.18 -8.50 12.85
C ARG A 338 -3.93 -9.31 14.10
N TRP A 339 -4.11 -10.63 14.01
CA TRP A 339 -3.94 -11.52 15.16
C TRP A 339 -2.47 -11.64 15.59
N LYS A 340 -1.53 -11.56 14.68
CA LYS A 340 -0.11 -11.47 15.00
C LYS A 340 0.21 -10.20 15.81
N ARG A 341 -0.33 -9.03 15.44
CA ARG A 341 -0.18 -7.81 16.24
C ARG A 341 -0.83 -7.94 17.63
N VAL A 342 -1.97 -8.58 17.71
CA VAL A 342 -2.62 -8.87 19.00
C VAL A 342 -1.72 -9.72 19.88
N ALA A 343 -1.16 -10.81 19.36
CA ALA A 343 -0.27 -11.68 20.12
C ALA A 343 0.97 -10.91 20.59
N ALA A 344 1.59 -10.10 19.74
CA ALA A 344 2.74 -9.27 20.10
C ALA A 344 2.42 -8.26 21.22
N GLY A 345 1.31 -7.51 21.11
CA GLY A 345 0.89 -6.58 22.16
C GLY A 345 0.59 -7.30 23.50
N LEU A 346 -0.08 -8.45 23.45
CA LEU A 346 -0.38 -9.24 24.68
C LEU A 346 0.89 -9.80 25.34
N LYS A 347 1.93 -10.15 24.58
CA LYS A 347 3.22 -10.59 25.12
C LYS A 347 3.91 -9.52 25.99
N LYS A 348 3.59 -8.24 25.77
CA LYS A 348 4.16 -7.13 26.55
C LYS A 348 3.43 -6.88 27.88
N LEU A 349 2.30 -7.50 28.12
CA LEU A 349 1.59 -7.41 29.40
C LEU A 349 2.23 -8.32 30.46
N PRO A 350 1.99 -8.04 31.77
CA PRO A 350 2.39 -8.96 32.83
C PRO A 350 1.82 -10.37 32.61
N ALA A 351 2.64 -11.38 32.81
CA ALA A 351 2.23 -12.77 32.63
C ALA A 351 1.36 -13.21 33.83
N ASP A 352 0.05 -13.18 33.65
CA ASP A 352 -0.95 -13.73 34.53
C ASP A 352 -1.88 -14.69 33.78
N GLU A 353 -2.83 -15.30 34.48
CA GLU A 353 -3.74 -16.29 33.91
C GLU A 353 -4.57 -15.73 32.75
N GLU A 354 -5.08 -14.51 32.87
CA GLU A 354 -5.91 -13.86 31.83
C GLU A 354 -5.08 -13.44 30.62
N GLN A 355 -3.87 -12.92 30.85
CA GLN A 355 -2.94 -12.63 29.76
C GLN A 355 -2.57 -13.91 28.98
N GLN A 356 -2.23 -14.99 29.68
CA GLN A 356 -1.89 -16.26 29.04
C GLN A 356 -3.05 -16.84 28.24
N LYS A 357 -4.27 -16.78 28.77
CA LYS A 357 -5.48 -17.22 28.09
C LYS A 357 -5.73 -16.39 26.83
N SER A 358 -5.65 -15.06 26.93
CA SER A 358 -5.84 -14.15 25.80
C SER A 358 -4.75 -14.32 24.73
N LEU A 359 -3.51 -14.53 25.13
CA LEU A 359 -2.40 -14.81 24.23
C LEU A 359 -2.59 -16.12 23.47
N LYS A 360 -2.94 -17.19 24.17
CA LYS A 360 -3.24 -18.50 23.57
C LYS A 360 -4.39 -18.43 22.56
N ASP A 361 -5.43 -17.67 22.88
CA ASP A 361 -6.54 -17.40 21.94
C ASP A 361 -6.05 -16.68 20.68
N ALA A 362 -5.21 -15.65 20.83
CA ALA A 362 -4.65 -14.91 19.70
C ALA A 362 -3.75 -15.80 18.82
N GLU A 363 -2.86 -16.60 19.41
CA GLU A 363 -1.98 -17.52 18.70
C GLU A 363 -2.78 -18.62 17.96
N LYS A 364 -3.87 -19.10 18.54
CA LYS A 364 -4.79 -20.01 17.87
C LYS A 364 -5.41 -19.35 16.63
N HIS A 365 -5.88 -18.11 16.74
CA HIS A 365 -6.41 -17.40 15.59
C HIS A 365 -5.38 -17.19 14.47
N VAL A 366 -4.10 -16.94 14.80
CA VAL A 366 -3.02 -16.88 13.81
C VAL A 366 -2.95 -18.20 13.04
N SER A 367 -2.87 -19.34 13.75
CA SER A 367 -2.84 -20.68 13.13
C SER A 367 -4.07 -20.93 12.24
N ASP A 368 -5.27 -20.62 12.75
CA ASP A 368 -6.52 -20.81 12.01
C ASP A 368 -6.56 -20.01 10.69
N TYR A 369 -5.99 -18.79 10.67
CA TYR A 369 -5.91 -17.98 9.45
C TYR A 369 -4.82 -18.46 8.49
N GLN A 370 -3.70 -18.95 8.99
CA GLN A 370 -2.66 -19.59 8.16
C GLN A 370 -3.22 -20.82 7.43
N ASP A 371 -3.95 -21.67 8.13
CA ASP A 371 -4.60 -22.83 7.53
C ASP A 371 -5.63 -22.44 6.47
N LYS A 372 -6.47 -21.43 6.75
CA LYS A 372 -7.42 -20.87 5.77
C LYS A 372 -6.72 -20.31 4.53
N ILE A 373 -5.57 -19.64 4.65
CA ILE A 373 -4.80 -19.11 3.52
C ILE A 373 -4.23 -20.26 2.69
N ILE A 374 -3.67 -21.28 3.32
CA ILE A 374 -3.13 -22.48 2.65
C ILE A 374 -4.25 -23.20 1.86
N GLU A 375 -5.38 -23.44 2.50
CA GLU A 375 -6.54 -24.09 1.88
C GLU A 375 -7.09 -23.26 0.71
N PHE A 376 -7.24 -21.92 0.93
CA PHE A 376 -7.78 -21.01 -0.08
C PHE A 376 -6.87 -20.94 -1.32
N THR A 377 -5.56 -20.78 -1.11
CA THR A 377 -4.59 -20.72 -2.21
C THR A 377 -4.55 -22.03 -3.01
N LYS A 378 -4.58 -23.17 -2.32
CA LYS A 378 -4.67 -24.49 -2.96
C LYS A 378 -5.96 -24.66 -3.77
N LYS A 379 -7.12 -24.32 -3.19
CA LYS A 379 -8.42 -24.41 -3.85
C LYS A 379 -8.53 -23.57 -5.12
N HIS A 380 -7.94 -22.38 -5.12
CA HIS A 380 -8.03 -21.42 -6.24
C HIS A 380 -6.80 -21.42 -7.14
N ASN A 381 -5.88 -22.37 -6.93
CA ASN A 381 -4.59 -22.44 -7.67
C ASN A 381 -3.83 -21.11 -7.68
N LEU A 382 -3.78 -20.46 -6.50
CA LEU A 382 -3.04 -19.21 -6.30
C LEU A 382 -1.70 -19.48 -5.65
N ARG A 383 -0.70 -18.68 -6.01
CA ARG A 383 0.60 -18.71 -5.31
C ARG A 383 0.46 -17.98 -3.98
N ARG A 384 0.82 -18.65 -2.87
CA ARG A 384 0.95 -18.02 -1.55
C ARG A 384 2.07 -16.98 -1.58
N GLN A 385 1.86 -15.86 -0.91
CA GLN A 385 2.82 -14.75 -0.82
C GLN A 385 3.15 -14.45 0.64
N PRO A 386 4.08 -15.21 1.26
CA PRO A 386 4.39 -15.11 2.69
C PRO A 386 4.70 -13.68 3.15
N GLN A 387 5.36 -12.88 2.31
CA GLN A 387 5.64 -11.46 2.60
C GLN A 387 4.39 -10.60 2.85
N ARG A 388 3.20 -11.08 2.49
CA ARG A 388 1.93 -10.41 2.78
C ARG A 388 1.28 -10.86 4.09
N GLU A 389 1.79 -11.92 4.66
CA GLU A 389 1.31 -12.54 5.90
C GLU A 389 2.19 -12.15 7.10
N MET A 390 3.42 -11.69 6.85
CA MET A 390 4.41 -11.35 7.87
C MET A 390 4.10 -10.02 8.56
N ILE A 391 4.46 -9.96 9.85
CA ILE A 391 4.75 -8.74 10.61
C ILE A 391 6.27 -8.63 10.81
N ALA A 392 6.75 -7.48 11.25
CA ALA A 392 8.19 -7.17 11.25
C ALA A 392 9.10 -8.17 11.99
N GLU A 393 8.63 -8.80 13.06
CA GLU A 393 9.40 -9.80 13.81
C GLU A 393 9.74 -11.06 12.99
N GLU A 394 9.08 -11.27 11.84
CA GLU A 394 9.20 -12.48 11.02
C GLU A 394 9.96 -12.21 9.70
N MET A 395 10.33 -10.96 9.42
CA MET A 395 11.04 -10.52 8.23
C MET A 395 12.53 -10.35 8.47
#